data_11b8a84f08ef6fd465be455b19a2d394
#
_entry.id   11b8a84f08ef6fd465be455b19a2d394
#
_cell.length_a   1.000
_cell.length_b   1.000
_cell.length_c   1.000
_cell.angle_alpha   90.00
_cell.angle_beta   90.00
_cell.angle_gamma   90.00
#
_symmetry.space_group_name_H-M   'P 1'
#
loop_
_entity.id
_entity.type
_entity.pdbx_description
1 polymer ?
#
loop_
_entity_poly.entity_id
_entity_poly.type
_entity_poly.pdbx_seq_one_letter_code
_entity_poly.pdbx_strand_id
1 'polypeptide(L)'
;MTSTLITVVAAAIVEHGRLLVVSKKAAPGVFYLPGGKPEPGEDAQATLLRELDEELGVRPHGLTRLADFRGIAALEQAPMLMTVFAATLAGRPRPAAELARLAWTTGADGYRPLLAPAVRDQVIPHLRASGRLAWPG
;
A
#
# COMPACT_ATOMS: atom_id res chain seq x y z
N MET A 1 -25.54 0.61 -16.79
CA MET A 1 -25.10 0.71 -15.39
C MET A 1 -23.60 0.92 -15.33
N THR A 2 -23.18 2.01 -14.76
CA THR A 2 -21.75 2.33 -14.63
C THR A 2 -21.18 1.65 -13.40
N SER A 3 -20.08 0.92 -13.56
CA SER A 3 -19.36 0.38 -12.39
C SER A 3 -18.63 1.52 -11.68
N THR A 4 -18.70 1.52 -10.37
CA THR A 4 -18.03 2.52 -9.56
C THR A 4 -16.54 2.22 -9.50
N LEU A 5 -15.72 3.18 -9.91
CA LEU A 5 -14.27 3.07 -9.79
C LEU A 5 -13.87 3.42 -8.35
N ILE A 6 -13.17 2.51 -7.70
CA ILE A 6 -12.63 2.75 -6.38
C ILE A 6 -11.28 3.45 -6.53
N THR A 7 -11.13 4.63 -5.90
CA THR A 7 -9.88 5.37 -5.90
C THR A 7 -9.19 5.18 -4.56
N VAL A 8 -7.92 4.79 -4.59
CA VAL A 8 -7.11 4.54 -3.39
C VAL A 8 -5.78 5.26 -3.52
N VAL A 9 -5.30 5.80 -2.42
CA VAL A 9 -3.94 6.36 -2.33
C VAL A 9 -3.17 5.49 -1.35
N ALA A 10 -1.99 5.03 -1.74
CA ALA A 10 -1.22 4.08 -0.95
C ALA A 10 0.26 4.45 -0.91
N ALA A 11 0.97 3.93 0.08
CA ALA A 11 2.40 4.17 0.27
C ALA A 11 3.20 2.90 0.03
N ALA A 12 4.27 3.03 -0.76
CA ALA A 12 5.31 2.02 -0.87
C ALA A 12 6.45 2.43 0.08
N ILE A 13 6.56 1.71 1.17
CA ILE A 13 7.55 1.98 2.22
C ILE A 13 8.53 0.82 2.22
N VAL A 14 9.77 1.09 1.83
CA VAL A 14 10.82 0.06 1.77
C VAL A 14 11.89 0.40 2.79
N GLU A 15 12.15 -0.55 3.70
CA GLU A 15 13.22 -0.44 4.69
C GLU A 15 13.97 -1.77 4.74
N HIS A 16 15.29 -1.69 4.76
CA HIS A 16 16.15 -2.88 4.83
C HIS A 16 15.82 -3.92 3.74
N GLY A 17 15.50 -3.44 2.53
CA GLY A 17 15.23 -4.31 1.39
C GLY A 17 13.85 -4.97 1.40
N ARG A 18 12.94 -4.53 2.27
CA ARG A 18 11.60 -5.12 2.38
C ARG A 18 10.52 -4.04 2.30
N LEU A 19 9.43 -4.41 1.68
CA LEU A 19 8.24 -3.58 1.50
C LEU A 19 7.27 -3.79 2.66
N LEU A 20 6.78 -2.71 3.24
CA LEU A 20 5.75 -2.78 4.28
C LEU A 20 4.41 -3.11 3.63
N VAL A 21 3.78 -4.16 4.12
CA VAL A 21 2.41 -4.52 3.74
C VAL A 21 1.57 -4.71 5.00
N VAL A 22 0.27 -4.51 4.86
CA VAL A 22 -0.67 -4.51 5.98
C VAL A 22 -1.87 -5.38 5.67
N SER A 23 -2.50 -5.93 6.71
CA SER A 23 -3.77 -6.62 6.57
C SER A 23 -4.81 -6.00 7.49
N LYS A 24 -6.07 -6.10 7.09
CA LYS A 24 -7.19 -5.55 7.85
C LYS A 24 -7.84 -6.62 8.72
N LYS A 25 -8.46 -6.20 9.82
CA LYS A 25 -9.19 -7.10 10.72
C LYS A 25 -10.29 -7.85 9.99
N ALA A 26 -10.92 -7.20 8.99
CA ALA A 26 -11.97 -7.83 8.17
C ALA A 26 -11.45 -8.96 7.28
N ALA A 27 -10.16 -8.96 6.92
CA ALA A 27 -9.55 -9.98 6.07
C ALA A 27 -8.07 -10.11 6.41
N PRO A 28 -7.72 -10.69 7.56
CA PRO A 28 -6.33 -10.68 8.06
C PRO A 28 -5.35 -11.53 7.25
N GLY A 29 -5.85 -12.34 6.33
CA GLY A 29 -5.01 -13.18 5.47
C GLY A 29 -4.61 -12.53 4.14
N VAL A 30 -5.05 -11.31 3.86
CA VAL A 30 -4.70 -10.59 2.63
C VAL A 30 -3.88 -9.35 2.99
N PHE A 31 -2.74 -9.17 2.32
CA PHE A 31 -1.86 -8.05 2.57
C PHE A 31 -1.81 -7.10 1.38
N TYR A 32 -1.92 -5.80 1.66
CA TYR A 32 -1.80 -4.73 0.68
C TYR A 32 -0.94 -3.59 1.21
N LEU A 33 -0.77 -2.54 0.40
CA LEU A 33 -0.05 -1.35 0.84
C LEU A 33 -0.91 -0.57 1.86
N PRO A 34 -0.27 0.08 2.84
CA PRO A 34 -1.00 1.00 3.71
C PRO A 34 -1.50 2.19 2.92
N GLY A 35 -2.69 2.68 3.28
CA GLY A 35 -3.34 3.79 2.59
C GLY A 35 -4.84 3.69 2.69
N GLY A 36 -5.55 4.45 1.87
CA GLY A 36 -6.99 4.43 1.89
C GLY A 36 -7.62 5.34 0.85
N LYS A 37 -8.91 5.57 1.03
CA LYS A 37 -9.72 6.33 0.09
C LYS A 37 -9.72 7.81 0.45
N PRO A 38 -9.64 8.72 -0.54
CA PRO A 38 -9.76 10.16 -0.29
C PRO A 38 -11.12 10.51 0.34
N GLU A 39 -11.08 11.43 1.28
CA GLU A 39 -12.29 12.08 1.79
C GLU A 39 -12.56 13.35 0.96
N PRO A 40 -13.81 13.87 1.01
CA PRO A 40 -14.11 15.09 0.26
C PRO A 40 -13.15 16.22 0.58
N GLY A 41 -12.62 16.86 -0.45
CA GLY A 41 -11.69 17.96 -0.31
C GLY A 41 -10.23 17.58 -0.11
N GLU A 42 -9.92 16.29 0.00
CA GLU A 42 -8.54 15.84 0.13
C GLU A 42 -7.89 15.60 -1.23
N ASP A 43 -6.67 16.09 -1.40
CA ASP A 43 -5.82 15.63 -2.50
C ASP A 43 -5.12 14.33 -2.10
N ALA A 44 -4.34 13.75 -3.00
CA ALA A 44 -3.69 12.47 -2.77
C ALA A 44 -2.73 12.49 -1.58
N GLN A 45 -1.94 13.56 -1.45
CA GLN A 45 -0.99 13.67 -0.33
C GLN A 45 -1.72 13.79 1.01
N ALA A 46 -2.75 14.63 1.08
CA ALA A 46 -3.53 14.79 2.30
C ALA A 46 -4.18 13.47 2.74
N THR A 47 -4.72 12.73 1.77
CA THR A 47 -5.29 11.40 2.02
C THR A 47 -4.24 10.48 2.64
N LEU A 48 -3.08 10.43 2.03
CA LEU A 48 -2.02 9.51 2.49
C LEU A 48 -1.51 9.89 3.87
N LEU A 49 -1.30 11.18 4.14
CA LEU A 49 -0.88 11.63 5.46
C LEU A 49 -1.88 11.24 6.54
N ARG A 50 -3.16 11.44 6.28
CA ARG A 50 -4.21 11.05 7.22
C ARG A 50 -4.26 9.54 7.43
N GLU A 51 -4.24 8.77 6.34
CA GLU A 51 -4.32 7.31 6.44
C GLU A 51 -3.12 6.70 7.15
N LEU A 52 -1.90 7.18 6.89
CA LEU A 52 -0.72 6.67 7.57
C LEU A 52 -0.75 6.99 9.06
N ASP A 53 -1.26 8.17 9.44
CA ASP A 53 -1.43 8.51 10.85
C ASP A 53 -2.45 7.60 11.52
N GLU A 54 -3.60 7.40 10.90
CA GLU A 54 -4.65 6.54 11.44
C GLU A 54 -4.24 5.08 11.53
N GLU A 55 -3.64 4.55 10.46
CA GLU A 55 -3.33 3.12 10.34
C GLU A 55 -2.04 2.71 11.02
N LEU A 56 -1.01 3.54 10.95
CA LEU A 56 0.34 3.19 11.40
C LEU A 56 0.83 4.03 12.58
N GLY A 57 0.13 5.12 12.89
CA GLY A 57 0.52 6.02 13.98
C GLY A 57 1.81 6.78 13.70
N VAL A 58 2.21 6.94 12.45
CA VAL A 58 3.45 7.63 12.08
C VAL A 58 3.23 8.56 10.90
N ARG A 59 4.10 9.57 10.80
CA ARG A 59 4.13 10.49 9.67
C ARG A 59 5.27 10.14 8.73
N PRO A 60 5.11 10.32 7.42
CA PRO A 60 6.22 10.17 6.49
C PRO A 60 7.14 11.40 6.53
N HIS A 61 8.44 11.15 6.27
CA HIS A 61 9.41 12.22 6.08
C HIS A 61 9.29 12.89 4.72
N GLY A 62 8.91 12.14 3.73
CA GLY A 62 8.79 12.64 2.38
C GLY A 62 7.91 11.72 1.56
N LEU A 63 7.31 12.29 0.53
CA LEU A 63 6.45 11.57 -0.38
C LEU A 63 6.91 11.85 -1.79
N THR A 64 7.11 10.80 -2.58
CA THR A 64 7.43 10.89 -4.00
C THR A 64 6.39 10.09 -4.76
N ARG A 65 5.63 10.75 -5.64
CA ARG A 65 4.65 10.04 -6.46
C ARG A 65 5.36 9.12 -7.43
N LEU A 66 4.99 7.84 -7.43
CA LEU A 66 5.62 6.82 -8.28
C LEU A 66 4.79 6.54 -9.53
N ALA A 67 3.56 6.11 -9.35
CA ALA A 67 2.73 5.68 -10.47
C ALA A 67 1.28 5.49 -10.03
N ASP A 68 0.40 5.39 -11.02
CA ASP A 68 -0.97 4.95 -10.83
C ASP A 68 -1.09 3.53 -11.38
N PHE A 69 -1.81 2.68 -10.64
CA PHE A 69 -2.04 1.29 -11.03
C PHE A 69 -3.53 1.03 -11.12
N ARG A 70 -3.94 0.31 -12.15
CA ARG A 70 -5.32 -0.12 -12.32
C ARG A 70 -5.43 -1.61 -12.02
N GLY A 71 -6.51 -2.01 -11.37
CA GLY A 71 -6.72 -3.40 -11.01
C GLY A 71 -8.08 -3.62 -10.40
N ILE A 72 -8.23 -4.74 -9.72
CA ILE A 72 -9.44 -5.07 -8.98
C ILE A 72 -9.12 -4.99 -7.49
N ALA A 73 -9.92 -4.24 -6.75
CA ALA A 73 -9.78 -4.14 -5.30
C ALA A 73 -10.07 -5.50 -4.67
N ALA A 74 -9.14 -5.99 -3.84
CA ALA A 74 -9.19 -7.37 -3.32
C ALA A 74 -10.43 -7.67 -2.49
N LEU A 75 -10.87 -6.72 -1.65
CA LEU A 75 -12.02 -6.94 -0.78
C LEU A 75 -13.34 -6.60 -1.48
N GLU A 76 -13.39 -5.50 -2.22
CA GLU A 76 -14.62 -5.01 -2.85
C GLU A 76 -14.92 -5.72 -4.17
N GLN A 77 -13.92 -6.38 -4.78
CA GLN A 77 -14.05 -7.04 -6.08
C GLN A 77 -14.54 -6.09 -7.16
N ALA A 78 -14.09 -4.83 -7.11
CA ALA A 78 -14.51 -3.76 -8.02
C ALA A 78 -13.29 -3.11 -8.67
N PRO A 79 -13.45 -2.47 -9.84
CA PRO A 79 -12.35 -1.74 -10.49
C PRO A 79 -11.74 -0.71 -9.56
N MET A 80 -10.41 -0.62 -9.57
CA MET A 80 -9.66 0.22 -8.67
C MET A 80 -8.59 1.00 -9.43
N LEU A 81 -8.44 2.29 -9.09
CA LEU A 81 -7.29 3.10 -9.45
C LEU A 81 -6.51 3.40 -8.19
N MET A 82 -5.27 2.94 -8.11
CA MET A 82 -4.42 3.13 -6.94
C MET A 82 -3.25 4.04 -7.30
N THR A 83 -3.17 5.18 -6.64
CA THR A 83 -2.02 6.09 -6.74
C THR A 83 -1.03 5.73 -5.64
N VAL A 84 0.22 5.45 -6.03
CA VAL A 84 1.25 5.01 -5.08
C VAL A 84 2.34 6.06 -4.96
N PHE A 85 2.66 6.40 -3.71
CA PHE A 85 3.79 7.25 -3.34
C PHE A 85 4.86 6.40 -2.65
N ALA A 86 6.12 6.66 -2.95
CA ALA A 86 7.18 6.19 -2.10
C ALA A 86 7.21 7.07 -0.85
N ALA A 87 7.38 6.47 0.31
CA ALA A 87 7.42 7.18 1.58
C ALA A 87 8.50 6.61 2.48
N THR A 88 9.09 7.50 3.30
CA THR A 88 10.00 7.12 4.37
C THR A 88 9.33 7.51 5.68
N LEU A 89 9.30 6.60 6.64
CA LEU A 89 8.61 6.83 7.91
C LEU A 89 9.49 7.56 8.92
N ALA A 90 8.88 8.48 9.67
CA ALA A 90 9.55 9.22 10.72
C ALA A 90 9.67 8.44 12.04
N GLY A 91 9.11 7.24 12.11
CA GLY A 91 9.12 6.42 13.31
C GLY A 91 8.73 4.99 13.01
N ARG A 92 8.58 4.21 14.08
CA ARG A 92 8.20 2.79 13.94
C ARG A 92 6.69 2.66 13.77
N PRO A 93 6.24 2.03 12.68
CA PRO A 93 4.81 1.83 12.47
C PRO A 93 4.23 0.79 13.43
N ARG A 94 2.96 0.98 13.79
CA ARG A 94 2.18 0.02 14.59
C ARG A 94 0.82 -0.16 13.95
N PRO A 95 0.26 -1.38 13.96
CA PRO A 95 -1.08 -1.56 13.43
C PRO A 95 -2.09 -0.89 14.35
N ALA A 96 -2.93 -0.03 13.77
CA ALA A 96 -3.96 0.72 14.49
C ALA A 96 -5.23 0.74 13.66
N ALA A 97 -6.32 1.29 14.26
CA ALA A 97 -7.63 1.38 13.61
C ALA A 97 -8.07 0.02 13.07
N GLU A 98 -8.32 -0.07 11.77
CA GLU A 98 -8.83 -1.29 11.15
C GLU A 98 -7.76 -2.32 10.79
N LEU A 99 -6.48 -2.02 11.04
CA LEU A 99 -5.40 -2.93 10.69
C LEU A 99 -5.25 -4.05 11.71
N ALA A 100 -5.09 -5.27 11.21
CA ALA A 100 -4.81 -6.44 12.02
C ALA A 100 -3.32 -6.66 12.21
N ARG A 101 -2.53 -6.53 11.13
CA ARG A 101 -1.11 -6.91 11.13
C ARG A 101 -0.31 -6.04 10.19
N LEU A 102 0.98 -5.91 10.52
CA LEU A 102 2.01 -5.39 9.62
C LEU A 102 2.97 -6.52 9.27
N ALA A 103 3.50 -6.48 8.05
CA ALA A 103 4.54 -7.42 7.63
C ALA A 103 5.51 -6.69 6.70
N TRP A 104 6.74 -7.18 6.66
CA TRP A 104 7.78 -6.68 5.76
C TRP A 104 8.13 -7.82 4.80
N THR A 105 7.99 -7.58 3.51
CA THR A 105 8.16 -8.64 2.51
C THR A 105 9.18 -8.26 1.45
N THR A 106 9.96 -9.25 0.99
CA THR A 106 10.80 -9.07 -0.19
C THR A 106 9.99 -9.18 -1.48
N GLY A 107 8.74 -9.62 -1.39
CA GLY A 107 7.90 -9.92 -2.54
C GLY A 107 8.14 -11.30 -3.13
N ALA A 108 9.13 -12.03 -2.62
CA ALA A 108 9.49 -13.37 -3.07
C ALA A 108 9.60 -14.36 -1.90
N ASP A 109 9.05 -14.01 -0.75
CA ASP A 109 9.06 -14.82 0.47
C ASP A 109 7.69 -15.44 0.74
N GLY A 110 7.47 -15.92 1.97
CA GLY A 110 6.23 -16.57 2.36
C GLY A 110 5.00 -15.68 2.31
N TYR A 111 5.16 -14.37 2.26
CA TYR A 111 4.04 -13.44 2.14
C TYR A 111 3.51 -13.31 0.72
N ARG A 112 4.30 -13.70 -0.30
CA ARG A 112 3.90 -13.52 -1.70
C ARG A 112 2.51 -14.07 -2.03
N PRO A 113 2.13 -15.30 -1.63
CA PRO A 113 0.80 -15.82 -1.93
C PRO A 113 -0.33 -15.06 -1.23
N LEU A 114 -0.01 -14.30 -0.19
CA LEU A 114 -0.99 -13.55 0.59
C LEU A 114 -1.13 -12.10 0.13
N LEU A 115 -0.29 -11.66 -0.82
CA LEU A 115 -0.35 -10.29 -1.34
C LEU A 115 -1.55 -10.10 -2.24
N ALA A 116 -2.21 -8.94 -2.11
CA ALA A 116 -3.25 -8.54 -3.05
C ALA A 116 -2.67 -8.51 -4.47
N PRO A 117 -3.45 -8.90 -5.49
CA PRO A 117 -2.92 -9.01 -6.86
C PRO A 117 -2.24 -7.74 -7.38
N ALA A 118 -2.79 -6.57 -7.11
CA ALA A 118 -2.17 -5.32 -7.57
C ALA A 118 -0.79 -5.11 -6.95
N VAL A 119 -0.60 -5.47 -5.70
CA VAL A 119 0.69 -5.37 -5.03
C VAL A 119 1.68 -6.37 -5.63
N ARG A 120 1.28 -7.62 -5.71
CA ARG A 120 2.13 -8.72 -6.20
C ARG A 120 2.53 -8.53 -7.67
N ASP A 121 1.55 -8.20 -8.51
CA ASP A 121 1.73 -8.27 -9.96
C ASP A 121 2.04 -6.93 -10.62
N GLN A 122 1.84 -5.81 -9.94
CA GLN A 122 2.06 -4.49 -10.51
C GLN A 122 3.02 -3.63 -9.67
N VAL A 123 2.76 -3.45 -8.39
CA VAL A 123 3.57 -2.56 -7.54
C VAL A 123 4.98 -3.12 -7.36
N ILE A 124 5.10 -4.38 -6.95
CA ILE A 124 6.41 -4.99 -6.72
C ILE A 124 7.27 -5.01 -7.98
N PRO A 125 6.75 -5.43 -9.16
CA PRO A 125 7.53 -5.34 -10.39
C PRO A 125 7.97 -3.91 -10.72
N HIS A 126 7.12 -2.92 -10.48
CA HIS A 126 7.48 -1.50 -10.69
C HIS A 126 8.62 -1.07 -9.77
N LEU A 127 8.53 -1.42 -8.47
CA LEU A 127 9.56 -1.08 -7.51
C LEU A 127 10.91 -1.72 -7.87
N ARG A 128 10.90 -2.95 -8.36
CA ARG A 128 12.11 -3.62 -8.81
C ARG A 128 12.69 -2.96 -10.06
N ALA A 129 11.85 -2.67 -11.04
CA ALA A 129 12.29 -2.03 -12.27
C ALA A 129 12.87 -0.63 -12.03
N SER A 130 12.38 0.08 -11.02
CA SER A 130 12.86 1.41 -10.67
C SER A 130 13.99 1.41 -9.64
N GLY A 131 14.47 0.24 -9.24
CA GLY A 131 15.59 0.12 -8.30
C GLY A 131 15.23 0.34 -6.84
N ARG A 132 13.95 0.42 -6.51
CA ARG A 132 13.51 0.66 -5.13
C ARG A 132 13.40 -0.61 -4.30
N LEU A 133 13.28 -1.75 -4.95
CA LEU A 133 13.24 -3.06 -4.32
C LEU A 133 14.12 -4.00 -5.13
N ALA A 134 14.90 -4.84 -4.45
CA ALA A 134 15.82 -5.74 -5.13
C ALA A 134 15.07 -6.85 -5.87
N TRP A 135 15.66 -7.32 -6.98
CA TRP A 135 15.21 -8.53 -7.64
C TRP A 135 15.54 -9.74 -6.76
N PRO A 136 14.73 -10.80 -6.81
CA PRO A 136 15.05 -12.02 -6.08
C PRO A 136 16.37 -12.58 -6.61
N GLY A 137 17.28 -12.87 -5.69
CA GLY A 137 18.59 -13.42 -6.02
C GLY A 137 18.60 -14.92 -6.19
#